data_f2d0c0afbe2dd4143b719f40fa8332a8
#
_entry.id   f2d0c0afbe2dd4143b719f40fa8332a8
#
_cell.length_a   1.000
_cell.length_b   1.000
_cell.length_c   1.000
_cell.angle_alpha   90.00
_cell.angle_beta   90.00
_cell.angle_gamma   90.00
#
_symmetry.space_group_name_H-M   'P 1'
#
loop_
_entity.id
_entity.type
_entity.pdbx_description
1 polymer ?
#
loop_
_entity_poly.entity_id
_entity_poly.type
_entity_poly.pdbx_seq_one_letter_code
_entity_poly.pdbx_strand_id
1 'polypeptide(L)'
;MSVDDLKDALKKDHQFGYRGDRDVSMSPQSGQILIETDATYEPFSFLDRCYFQFDNEKLYIITINLKETKIDHYSILTKLIEKYGNPDEINPNKSTWKDDSVIMSLERPLTLKYVDVKAFNENLDKANVRETAGEKAMEDFLNGL
;
A
#
# COMPACT_ATOMS: atom_id res chain seq x y z
N MET A 1 1.85 14.04 3.03
CA MET A 1 3.07 13.61 3.76
C MET A 1 4.21 13.43 2.76
N SER A 2 5.33 14.04 3.02
CA SER A 2 6.51 13.92 2.18
C SER A 2 7.28 12.64 2.45
N VAL A 3 8.23 12.30 1.56
CA VAL A 3 9.12 11.16 1.76
C VAL A 3 9.93 11.31 3.05
N ASP A 4 10.47 12.50 3.30
CA ASP A 4 11.27 12.77 4.49
C ASP A 4 10.44 12.70 5.78
N ASP A 5 9.20 13.20 5.75
CA ASP A 5 8.29 13.08 6.90
C ASP A 5 8.00 11.62 7.22
N LEU A 6 7.78 10.79 6.20
CA LEU A 6 7.55 9.37 6.41
C LEU A 6 8.80 8.67 6.95
N LYS A 7 9.97 8.97 6.40
CA LYS A 7 11.22 8.40 6.92
C LYS A 7 11.42 8.73 8.40
N ASP A 8 11.13 9.95 8.80
CA ASP A 8 11.24 10.36 10.20
C ASP A 8 10.23 9.63 11.09
N ALA A 9 8.99 9.47 10.62
CA ALA A 9 7.96 8.71 11.35
C ALA A 9 8.35 7.24 11.50
N LEU A 10 8.89 6.62 10.46
CA LEU A 10 9.32 5.21 10.49
C LEU A 10 10.51 4.99 11.43
N LYS A 11 11.40 5.95 11.54
CA LYS A 11 12.53 5.88 12.49
C LYS A 11 12.06 5.90 13.94
N LYS A 12 10.94 6.55 14.22
CA LYS A 12 10.39 6.69 15.58
C LYS A 12 9.52 5.51 15.99
N ASP A 13 9.00 4.76 15.04
CA ASP A 13 8.08 3.65 15.30
C ASP A 13 8.76 2.31 15.00
N HIS A 14 9.20 1.63 16.05
CA HIS A 14 9.91 0.35 15.94
C HIS A 14 9.06 -0.78 15.37
N GLN A 15 7.73 -0.63 15.34
CA GLN A 15 6.83 -1.64 14.78
C GLN A 15 7.15 -1.96 13.32
N PHE A 16 7.59 -0.98 12.55
CA PHE A 16 7.83 -1.16 11.12
C PHE A 16 9.15 -1.86 10.78
N GLY A 17 10.15 -1.79 11.67
CA GLY A 17 11.46 -2.37 11.37
C GLY A 17 12.20 -1.62 10.26
N TYR A 18 12.05 -0.30 10.19
CA TYR A 18 12.70 0.53 9.16
C TYR A 18 14.22 0.49 9.31
N ARG A 19 14.93 0.19 8.21
CA ARG A 19 16.38 -0.03 8.17
C ARG A 19 17.15 1.11 7.51
N GLY A 20 16.49 2.21 7.23
CA GLY A 20 17.11 3.36 6.58
C GLY A 20 17.09 3.27 5.06
N ASP A 21 18.09 3.84 4.40
CA ASP A 21 18.09 3.98 2.94
C ASP A 21 18.08 2.67 2.18
N ARG A 22 18.49 1.56 2.80
CA ARG A 22 18.36 0.24 2.16
C ARG A 22 16.94 -0.18 1.86
N ASP A 23 15.97 0.41 2.56
CA ASP A 23 14.53 0.14 2.35
C ASP A 23 13.94 1.00 1.24
N VAL A 24 14.70 1.92 0.69
CA VAL A 24 14.21 2.90 -0.29
C VAL A 24 14.65 2.52 -1.71
N SER A 25 13.68 2.41 -2.60
CA SER A 25 13.91 2.19 -4.03
C SER A 25 13.36 3.38 -4.82
N MET A 26 14.09 3.84 -5.81
CA MET A 26 13.72 5.00 -6.59
C MET A 26 13.78 4.69 -8.09
N SER A 27 12.80 5.21 -8.83
CA SER A 27 12.82 5.21 -10.28
C SER A 27 13.00 6.65 -10.77
N PRO A 28 14.23 7.07 -11.12
CA PRO A 28 14.48 8.47 -11.50
C PRO A 28 13.67 8.94 -12.70
N GLN A 29 13.35 8.02 -13.62
CA GLN A 29 12.64 8.35 -14.84
C GLN A 29 11.15 8.57 -14.64
N SER A 30 10.54 7.87 -13.69
CA SER A 30 9.10 7.93 -13.46
C SER A 30 8.71 8.81 -12.26
N GLY A 31 9.67 9.24 -11.45
CA GLY A 31 9.39 9.99 -10.22
C GLY A 31 8.77 9.14 -9.12
N GLN A 32 8.83 7.82 -9.23
CA GLN A 32 8.26 6.92 -8.26
C GLN A 32 9.28 6.52 -7.19
N ILE A 33 8.82 6.43 -5.96
CA ILE A 33 9.62 6.01 -4.81
C ILE A 33 8.81 4.94 -4.07
N LEU A 34 9.49 3.85 -3.73
CA LEU A 34 8.94 2.79 -2.90
C LEU A 34 9.79 2.68 -1.63
N ILE A 35 9.14 2.72 -0.47
CA ILE A 35 9.78 2.37 0.79
C ILE A 35 9.19 1.03 1.23
N GLU A 36 10.05 0.02 1.40
CA GLU A 36 9.68 -1.30 1.88
C GLU A 36 10.31 -1.55 3.24
N THR A 37 9.49 -1.60 4.29
CA THR A 37 9.97 -1.95 5.63
C THR A 37 9.77 -3.43 5.90
N ASP A 38 10.58 -4.00 6.77
CA ASP A 38 10.50 -5.42 7.12
C ASP A 38 10.65 -5.62 8.61
N ALA A 39 9.56 -5.96 9.28
CA ALA A 39 9.51 -6.27 10.69
C ALA A 39 9.28 -7.77 10.96
N THR A 40 9.49 -8.62 9.96
CA THR A 40 9.25 -10.07 10.05
C THR A 40 9.95 -10.68 11.26
N TYR A 41 11.18 -10.28 11.51
CA TYR A 41 12.00 -10.84 12.59
C TYR A 41 12.01 -9.98 13.87
N GLU A 42 11.23 -8.91 13.92
CA GLU A 42 11.09 -8.09 15.11
C GLU A 42 10.11 -8.75 16.09
N PRO A 43 10.59 -9.25 17.25
CA PRO A 43 9.76 -10.13 18.10
C PRO A 43 8.57 -9.42 18.74
N PHE A 44 8.61 -8.10 18.89
CA PHE A 44 7.54 -7.32 19.51
C PHE A 44 6.66 -6.59 18.51
N SER A 45 6.90 -6.78 17.21
CA SER A 45 6.09 -6.15 16.18
C SER A 45 4.92 -7.03 15.77
N PHE A 46 3.76 -6.40 15.52
CA PHE A 46 2.60 -7.04 14.90
C PHE A 46 2.68 -7.00 13.37
N LEU A 47 3.71 -6.38 12.80
CA LEU A 47 3.83 -6.13 11.37
C LEU A 47 4.83 -7.09 10.72
N ASP A 48 4.58 -7.38 9.44
CA ASP A 48 5.53 -8.03 8.55
C ASP A 48 6.15 -6.97 7.63
N ARG A 49 6.07 -7.16 6.33
CA ARG A 49 6.55 -6.19 5.35
C ARG A 49 5.46 -5.17 5.09
N CYS A 50 5.86 -3.90 5.06
CA CYS A 50 4.97 -2.80 4.72
C CYS A 50 5.54 -2.04 3.54
N TYR A 51 4.64 -1.49 2.71
CA TYR A 51 5.03 -0.81 1.47
C TYR A 51 4.39 0.57 1.46
N PHE A 52 5.21 1.58 1.13
CA PHE A 52 4.78 2.96 1.01
C PHE A 52 5.18 3.46 -0.37
N GLN A 53 4.19 3.76 -1.21
CA GLN A 53 4.43 4.12 -2.60
C GLN A 53 4.14 5.60 -2.82
N PHE A 54 5.11 6.30 -3.41
CA PHE A 54 5.05 7.73 -3.74
C PHE A 54 5.11 7.92 -5.24
N ASP A 55 4.37 8.92 -5.73
CA ASP A 55 4.47 9.42 -7.09
C ASP A 55 4.61 10.94 -7.03
N ASN A 56 5.70 11.49 -7.61
CA ASN A 56 6.02 12.91 -7.54
C ASN A 56 5.94 13.46 -6.11
N GLU A 57 6.60 12.77 -5.17
CA GLU A 57 6.68 13.13 -3.75
C GLU A 57 5.34 13.04 -3.00
N LYS A 58 4.29 12.50 -3.62
CA LYS A 58 3.00 12.26 -2.97
C LYS A 58 2.81 10.80 -2.64
N LEU A 59 2.54 10.51 -1.37
CA LEU A 59 2.19 9.18 -0.92
C LEU A 59 0.79 8.84 -1.45
N TYR A 60 0.67 7.75 -2.20
CA TYR A 60 -0.62 7.38 -2.78
C TYR A 60 -1.10 5.97 -2.42
N ILE A 61 -0.19 5.06 -2.03
CA ILE A 61 -0.58 3.74 -1.54
C ILE A 61 0.23 3.38 -0.29
N ILE A 62 -0.46 2.91 0.74
CA ILE A 62 0.15 2.30 1.92
C ILE A 62 -0.37 0.87 2.01
N THR A 63 0.53 -0.10 2.10
CA THR A 63 0.19 -1.51 2.26
C THR A 63 0.84 -2.01 3.55
N ILE A 64 0.03 -2.44 4.51
CA ILE A 64 0.49 -2.92 5.81
C ILE A 64 0.13 -4.39 5.93
N ASN A 65 1.14 -5.26 5.93
CA ASN A 65 0.96 -6.67 6.19
C ASN A 65 1.16 -6.93 7.69
N LEU A 66 0.20 -7.61 8.30
CA LEU A 66 0.23 -7.95 9.72
C LEU A 66 0.58 -9.42 9.92
N LYS A 67 1.18 -9.72 11.09
CA LYS A 67 1.55 -11.10 11.44
C LYS A 67 0.33 -11.88 11.87
N GLU A 68 -0.09 -12.84 11.06
CA GLU A 68 -1.23 -13.72 11.36
C GLU A 68 -1.01 -14.55 12.62
N THR A 69 0.23 -14.78 13.01
CA THR A 69 0.57 -15.52 14.23
C THR A 69 0.37 -14.71 15.50
N LYS A 70 0.24 -13.38 15.39
CA LYS A 70 0.13 -12.47 16.55
C LYS A 70 -1.21 -11.80 16.68
N ILE A 71 -1.92 -11.61 15.57
CA ILE A 71 -3.21 -10.94 15.56
C ILE A 71 -4.07 -11.56 14.46
N ASP A 72 -5.37 -11.66 14.67
CA ASP A 72 -6.27 -12.27 13.72
C ASP A 72 -7.07 -11.23 12.92
N HIS A 73 -7.66 -11.70 11.83
CA HIS A 73 -8.48 -10.88 10.94
C HIS A 73 -9.69 -10.29 11.67
N TYR A 74 -10.36 -11.09 12.50
CA TYR A 74 -11.55 -10.65 13.22
C TYR A 74 -11.26 -9.49 14.17
N SER A 75 -10.14 -9.54 14.89
CA SER A 75 -9.74 -8.47 15.80
C SER A 75 -9.49 -7.14 15.07
N ILE A 76 -8.83 -7.20 13.92
CA ILE A 76 -8.59 -6.00 13.11
C ILE A 76 -9.90 -5.49 12.51
N LEU A 77 -10.72 -6.37 11.93
CA LEU A 77 -12.01 -6.01 11.37
C LEU A 77 -12.91 -5.33 12.39
N THR A 78 -13.02 -5.90 13.59
CA THR A 78 -13.83 -5.35 14.68
C THR A 78 -13.35 -3.94 15.07
N LYS A 79 -12.04 -3.75 15.16
CA LYS A 79 -11.45 -2.45 15.49
C LYS A 79 -11.73 -1.41 14.41
N LEU A 80 -11.65 -1.79 13.15
CA LEU A 80 -11.92 -0.89 12.03
C LEU A 80 -13.42 -0.52 11.99
N ILE A 81 -14.31 -1.47 12.26
CA ILE A 81 -15.75 -1.19 12.33
C ILE A 81 -16.05 -0.24 13.50
N GLU A 82 -15.44 -0.46 14.64
CA GLU A 82 -15.58 0.42 15.81
C GLU A 82 -15.14 1.85 15.47
N LYS A 83 -14.05 2.00 14.73
CA LYS A 83 -13.44 3.29 14.43
C LYS A 83 -14.06 4.01 13.22
N TYR A 84 -14.43 3.28 12.19
CA TYR A 84 -14.87 3.83 10.90
C TYR A 84 -16.30 3.45 10.49
N GLY A 85 -16.98 2.62 11.27
CA GLY A 85 -18.30 2.11 10.95
C GLY A 85 -18.24 0.86 10.06
N ASN A 86 -19.40 0.43 9.59
CA ASN A 86 -19.49 -0.74 8.73
C ASN A 86 -18.82 -0.48 7.38
N PRO A 87 -18.16 -1.49 6.79
CA PRO A 87 -17.58 -1.33 5.46
C PRO A 87 -18.66 -1.09 4.40
N ASP A 88 -18.31 -0.36 3.35
CA ASP A 88 -19.19 -0.07 2.22
C ASP A 88 -19.38 -1.28 1.32
N GLU A 89 -18.36 -2.14 1.24
CA GLU A 89 -18.39 -3.38 0.46
C GLU A 89 -17.72 -4.50 1.23
N ILE A 90 -18.29 -5.70 1.15
CA ILE A 90 -17.71 -6.93 1.71
C ILE A 90 -17.77 -8.03 0.67
N ASN A 91 -16.66 -8.75 0.49
CA ASN A 91 -16.61 -10.00 -0.25
C ASN A 91 -15.72 -11.00 0.51
N PRO A 92 -15.63 -12.28 0.09
CA PRO A 92 -14.82 -13.26 0.81
C PRO A 92 -13.35 -12.92 0.99
N ASN A 93 -12.81 -12.05 0.12
CA ASN A 93 -11.39 -11.70 0.12
C ASN A 93 -11.08 -10.38 0.83
N LYS A 94 -12.06 -9.45 0.90
CA LYS A 94 -11.80 -8.13 1.50
C LYS A 94 -13.05 -7.40 1.96
N SER A 95 -12.82 -6.50 2.92
CA SER A 95 -13.78 -5.49 3.37
C SER A 95 -13.25 -4.11 2.97
N THR A 96 -14.10 -3.24 2.43
CA THR A 96 -13.68 -1.96 1.86
C THR A 96 -14.48 -0.81 2.46
N TRP A 97 -13.78 0.26 2.85
CA TRP A 97 -14.33 1.53 3.30
C TRP A 97 -13.92 2.60 2.30
N LYS A 98 -14.89 3.41 1.86
CA LYS A 98 -14.65 4.45 0.87
C LYS A 98 -15.08 5.80 1.39
N ASP A 99 -14.27 6.81 1.14
CA ASP A 99 -14.69 8.20 1.20
C ASP A 99 -14.30 8.90 -0.12
N ASP A 100 -14.46 10.23 -0.21
CA ASP A 100 -14.22 10.95 -1.46
C ASP A 100 -12.75 10.94 -1.89
N SER A 101 -11.82 10.73 -0.97
CA SER A 101 -10.39 10.87 -1.22
C SER A 101 -9.58 9.60 -0.97
N VAL A 102 -10.06 8.70 -0.11
CA VAL A 102 -9.30 7.53 0.31
C VAL A 102 -10.16 6.27 0.26
N ILE A 103 -9.58 5.19 -0.25
CA ILE A 103 -10.14 3.85 -0.13
C ILE A 103 -9.26 3.09 0.85
N MET A 104 -9.86 2.54 1.90
CA MET A 104 -9.20 1.65 2.83
C MET A 104 -9.78 0.25 2.66
N SER A 105 -8.93 -0.76 2.64
CA SER A 105 -9.39 -2.15 2.59
C SER A 105 -8.64 -3.03 3.56
N LEU A 106 -9.35 -3.99 4.14
CA LEU A 106 -8.76 -5.08 4.89
C LEU A 106 -8.88 -6.33 4.04
N GLU A 107 -7.75 -6.83 3.55
CA GLU A 107 -7.67 -7.94 2.60
C GLU A 107 -7.11 -9.18 3.28
N ARG A 108 -7.62 -10.33 2.88
CA ARG A 108 -7.07 -11.59 3.37
C ARG A 108 -5.74 -11.89 2.67
N PRO A 109 -4.76 -12.54 3.31
CA PRO A 109 -4.86 -13.12 4.66
C PRO A 109 -4.92 -12.11 5.81
N LEU A 110 -4.08 -11.05 5.81
CA LEU A 110 -4.17 -10.00 6.84
C LEU A 110 -3.38 -8.76 6.38
N THR A 111 -3.94 -8.05 5.41
CA THR A 111 -3.34 -6.86 4.81
C THR A 111 -4.29 -5.69 4.91
N LEU A 112 -3.80 -4.59 5.46
CA LEU A 112 -4.52 -3.32 5.51
C LEU A 112 -3.92 -2.41 4.44
N LYS A 113 -4.76 -1.88 3.57
CA LYS A 113 -4.33 -1.07 2.43
C LYS A 113 -5.08 0.25 2.37
N TYR A 114 -4.35 1.33 2.12
CA TYR A 114 -4.88 2.67 1.92
C TYR A 114 -4.48 3.16 0.55
N VAL A 115 -5.43 3.69 -0.20
CA VAL A 115 -5.19 4.27 -1.52
C VAL A 115 -5.75 5.68 -1.55
N ASP A 116 -4.90 6.66 -1.88
CA ASP A 116 -5.35 8.02 -2.21
C ASP A 116 -5.90 7.99 -3.63
N VAL A 117 -7.21 8.10 -3.76
CA VAL A 117 -7.92 7.91 -5.03
C VAL A 117 -7.47 8.92 -6.08
N LYS A 118 -7.32 10.18 -5.70
CA LYS A 118 -6.91 11.23 -6.62
C LYS A 118 -5.49 11.02 -7.14
N ALA A 119 -4.55 10.77 -6.23
CA ALA A 119 -3.17 10.53 -6.59
C ALA A 119 -3.01 9.23 -7.41
N PHE A 120 -3.77 8.21 -7.08
CA PHE A 120 -3.79 6.94 -7.81
C PHE A 120 -4.28 7.14 -9.25
N ASN A 121 -5.37 7.87 -9.45
CA ASN A 121 -5.92 8.16 -10.78
C ASN A 121 -4.95 9.00 -11.61
N GLU A 122 -4.30 9.99 -11.02
CA GLU A 122 -3.26 10.78 -11.69
C GLU A 122 -2.11 9.89 -12.17
N ASN A 123 -1.68 8.94 -11.36
CA ASN A 123 -0.62 7.98 -11.71
C ASN A 123 -1.05 7.05 -12.85
N LEU A 124 -2.29 6.56 -12.83
CA LEU A 124 -2.85 5.73 -13.91
C LEU A 124 -2.88 6.49 -15.23
N ASP A 125 -3.32 7.74 -15.22
CA ASP A 125 -3.38 8.57 -16.43
C ASP A 125 -1.98 8.76 -17.03
N LYS A 126 -0.96 9.00 -16.22
CA LYS A 126 0.43 9.08 -16.67
C LYS A 126 0.92 7.76 -17.25
N ALA A 127 0.63 6.65 -16.59
CA ALA A 127 0.99 5.32 -17.06
C ALA A 127 0.35 5.03 -18.40
N ASN A 128 -0.93 5.33 -18.58
CA ASN A 128 -1.67 5.12 -19.83
C ASN A 128 -1.05 5.91 -20.98
N VAL A 129 -0.68 7.16 -20.73
CA VAL A 129 -0.04 8.01 -21.76
C VAL A 129 1.32 7.45 -22.19
N ARG A 130 2.11 6.94 -21.23
CA ARG A 130 3.45 6.42 -21.53
C ARG A 130 3.45 5.06 -22.21
N GLU A 131 2.45 4.23 -21.90
CA GLU A 131 2.46 2.79 -22.16
C GLU A 131 1.57 2.36 -23.35
N THR A 132 1.04 3.32 -24.13
CA THR A 132 0.15 2.97 -25.25
C THR A 132 0.78 1.95 -26.22
N ALA A 133 2.07 2.10 -26.52
CA ALA A 133 2.80 1.16 -27.38
C ALA A 133 3.08 -0.17 -26.66
N GLY A 134 3.39 -0.12 -25.36
CA GLY A 134 3.62 -1.30 -24.55
C GLY A 134 2.34 -2.10 -24.32
N GLU A 135 1.22 -1.43 -24.10
CA GLU A 135 -0.09 -2.08 -23.94
C GLU A 135 -0.49 -2.82 -25.23
N LYS A 136 -0.27 -2.20 -26.37
CA LYS A 136 -0.55 -2.83 -27.66
C LYS A 136 0.32 -4.07 -27.86
N ALA A 137 1.59 -4.00 -27.51
CA ALA A 137 2.50 -5.14 -27.59
C ALA A 137 2.06 -6.28 -26.67
N MET A 138 1.62 -5.97 -25.47
CA MET A 138 1.09 -6.96 -24.53
C MET A 138 -0.19 -7.59 -25.05
N GLU A 139 -1.11 -6.78 -25.57
CA GLU A 139 -2.36 -7.25 -26.14
C GLU A 139 -2.10 -8.17 -27.34
N ASP A 140 -1.20 -7.77 -28.24
CA ASP A 140 -0.80 -8.58 -29.38
C ASP A 140 -0.18 -9.92 -28.94
N PHE A 141 0.64 -9.90 -27.91
CA PHE A 141 1.23 -11.11 -27.32
C PHE A 141 0.15 -12.04 -26.76
N LEU A 142 -0.80 -11.49 -25.98
CA LEU A 142 -1.88 -12.27 -25.39
C LEU A 142 -2.80 -12.87 -26.44
N ASN A 143 -3.08 -12.12 -27.52
CA ASN A 143 -3.92 -12.57 -28.63
C ASN A 143 -3.24 -13.68 -29.46
N GLY A 144 -1.91 -13.75 -29.43
CA GLY A 144 -1.15 -14.79 -30.09
C GLY A 144 -1.06 -16.12 -29.36
N LEU A 145 -1.49 -16.12 -28.10
CA LEU A 145 -1.54 -17.33 -27.31
C LEU A 145 -2.74 -18.18 -27.72
#